data_356c9dcfc9d339df33cac0014ae92942
#
_entry.id   356c9dcfc9d339df33cac0014ae92942
#
_cell.length_a   1.000
_cell.length_b   1.000
_cell.length_c   1.000
_cell.angle_alpha   90.00
_cell.angle_beta   90.00
_cell.angle_gamma   90.00
#
_symmetry.space_group_name_H-M   'P 1'
#
loop_
_entity.id
_entity.type
_entity.pdbx_description
1 polymer ?
#
loop_
_entity_poly.entity_id
_entity_poly.type
_entity_poly.pdbx_seq_one_letter_code
_entity_poly.pdbx_strand_id
1 'polypeptide(L)'
;FDTSIPLAEEPSPLQLAAYFSATVAQGFGAGDGVLVPAADAPIRRRASNFLIVDSTKSVNDTNMAVMGPQLGHYYPEIVMQIHLSAPGIEAQGAAVPGLAMYLLLGRTTDYAWSLTSASQDVRDVFVEELCTTDESEPTRDSDHYMFEGECIPFEIFNAGTLNGVPLIYPQSVHGPMIGTATSNGMPVALTRKRSTFGRDGLNLAALKAMTEGEASTPEKFWESANKFGFTFNWGY
;
A
#
# COMPACT_ATOMS: atom_id res chain seq x y z
N PHE A 1 -13.95 -27.13 -19.01
CA PHE A 1 -12.78 -26.25 -18.98
C PHE A 1 -12.10 -26.39 -20.33
N ASP A 2 -12.08 -25.33 -21.10
CA ASP A 2 -11.40 -25.26 -22.40
C ASP A 2 -9.89 -25.11 -22.14
N THR A 3 -9.14 -26.16 -22.42
CA THR A 3 -7.67 -26.18 -22.28
C THR A 3 -6.95 -25.63 -23.52
N SER A 4 -7.64 -25.03 -24.46
CA SER A 4 -7.10 -24.51 -25.72
C SER A 4 -6.70 -23.04 -25.66
N ILE A 5 -6.83 -22.36 -24.52
CA ILE A 5 -6.32 -20.99 -24.34
C ILE A 5 -4.79 -21.10 -24.25
N PRO A 6 -4.03 -20.57 -25.23
CA PRO A 6 -2.59 -20.56 -25.11
C PRO A 6 -2.22 -19.76 -23.84
N LEU A 7 -1.45 -20.39 -22.95
CA LEU A 7 -0.82 -19.68 -21.84
C LEU A 7 -0.01 -18.54 -22.47
N ALA A 8 -0.35 -17.32 -22.13
CA ALA A 8 0.45 -16.16 -22.52
C ALA A 8 1.90 -16.42 -22.05
N GLU A 9 2.88 -16.03 -22.86
CA GLU A 9 4.29 -16.11 -22.48
C GLU A 9 4.46 -15.59 -21.05
N GLU A 10 5.23 -16.31 -20.24
CA GLU A 10 5.52 -15.88 -18.86
C GLU A 10 6.06 -14.45 -18.89
N PRO A 11 5.44 -13.52 -18.16
CA PRO A 11 5.87 -12.14 -18.18
C PRO A 11 7.31 -12.04 -17.69
N SER A 12 8.11 -11.22 -18.35
CA SER A 12 9.49 -10.98 -17.92
C SER A 12 9.55 -10.46 -16.47
N PRO A 13 10.65 -10.66 -15.75
CA PRO A 13 10.80 -10.16 -14.39
C PRO A 13 10.53 -8.66 -14.24
N LEU A 14 10.84 -7.87 -15.27
CA LEU A 14 10.53 -6.44 -15.34
C LEU A 14 9.01 -6.17 -15.47
N GLN A 15 8.31 -6.97 -16.27
CA GLN A 15 6.86 -6.89 -16.41
C GLN A 15 6.16 -7.33 -15.11
N LEU A 16 6.67 -8.36 -14.44
CA LEU A 16 6.20 -8.78 -13.12
C LEU A 16 6.44 -7.71 -12.06
N ALA A 17 7.62 -7.10 -12.01
CA ALA A 17 7.92 -6.00 -11.08
C ALA A 17 7.03 -4.78 -11.36
N ALA A 18 6.81 -4.41 -12.63
CA ALA A 18 5.88 -3.35 -13.02
C ALA A 18 4.43 -3.72 -12.69
N TYR A 19 4.03 -4.98 -12.89
CA TYR A 19 2.69 -5.49 -12.56
C TYR A 19 2.48 -5.48 -11.03
N PHE A 20 3.42 -5.97 -10.23
CA PHE A 20 3.35 -5.94 -8.77
C PHE A 20 3.33 -4.52 -8.24
N SER A 21 4.16 -3.62 -8.73
CA SER A 21 4.15 -2.22 -8.31
C SER A 21 2.86 -1.51 -8.70
N ALA A 22 2.32 -1.77 -9.88
CA ALA A 22 1.04 -1.22 -10.34
C ALA A 22 -0.16 -1.84 -9.58
N THR A 23 -0.12 -3.16 -9.31
CA THR A 23 -1.22 -3.86 -8.62
C THR A 23 -1.26 -3.52 -7.14
N VAL A 24 -0.12 -3.46 -6.46
CA VAL A 24 -0.03 -3.00 -5.06
C VAL A 24 -0.41 -1.52 -4.95
N ALA A 25 0.03 -0.69 -5.90
CA ALA A 25 -0.37 0.72 -5.97
C ALA A 25 -1.86 0.90 -6.22
N GLN A 26 -2.49 0.04 -7.02
CA GLN A 26 -3.93 0.09 -7.31
C GLN A 26 -4.79 -0.56 -6.21
N GLY A 27 -4.29 -1.62 -5.54
CA GLY A 27 -5.04 -2.36 -4.51
C GLY A 27 -5.23 -1.57 -3.21
N PHE A 28 -4.29 -0.71 -2.84
CA PHE A 28 -4.27 0.00 -1.56
C PHE A 28 -4.40 1.52 -1.67
N GLY A 29 -5.04 2.03 -2.72
CA GLY A 29 -5.33 3.46 -2.82
C GLY A 29 -4.10 4.35 -3.02
N ALA A 30 -3.04 3.82 -3.57
CA ALA A 30 -1.91 4.62 -4.02
C ALA A 30 -2.40 5.53 -5.16
N GLY A 31 -2.46 6.80 -4.89
CA GLY A 31 -2.73 7.82 -5.91
C GLY A 31 -1.74 7.65 -7.07
N ASP A 32 -2.25 7.72 -8.27
CA ASP A 32 -1.53 7.46 -9.50
C ASP A 32 -0.39 8.46 -9.70
N GLY A 33 0.83 8.04 -9.37
CA GLY A 33 2.05 8.81 -9.64
C GLY A 33 2.52 8.75 -11.10
N VAL A 34 1.65 8.42 -12.04
CA VAL A 34 1.90 8.58 -13.47
C VAL A 34 1.15 9.82 -13.92
N LEU A 35 1.88 10.85 -14.28
CA LEU A 35 1.35 12.01 -14.98
C LEU A 35 0.88 11.56 -16.38
N VAL A 36 -0.27 10.93 -16.45
CA VAL A 36 -1.03 10.77 -17.69
C VAL A 36 -1.86 12.06 -17.82
N PRO A 37 -1.84 12.73 -18.98
CA PRO A 37 -2.69 13.88 -19.18
C PRO A 37 -4.14 13.52 -18.85
N ALA A 38 -4.75 14.28 -17.96
CA ALA A 38 -6.03 13.96 -17.31
C ALA A 38 -7.27 13.98 -18.24
N ALA A 39 -7.09 14.14 -19.55
CA ALA A 39 -8.21 14.36 -20.49
C ALA A 39 -8.96 13.06 -20.86
N ASP A 40 -8.34 11.87 -20.79
CA ASP A 40 -8.93 10.64 -21.34
C ASP A 40 -8.86 9.40 -20.39
N ALA A 41 -8.46 9.56 -19.14
CA ALA A 41 -8.50 8.45 -18.19
C ALA A 41 -9.95 8.19 -17.77
N PRO A 42 -10.49 6.96 -17.94
CA PRO A 42 -11.82 6.64 -17.42
C PRO A 42 -11.84 6.86 -15.91
N ILE A 43 -12.77 7.70 -15.44
CA ILE A 43 -13.00 7.92 -14.01
C ILE A 43 -13.33 6.58 -13.38
N ARG A 44 -12.34 5.91 -12.79
CA ARG A 44 -12.57 4.70 -12.00
C ARG A 44 -13.25 5.13 -10.71
N ARG A 45 -14.56 4.97 -10.67
CA ARG A 45 -15.34 5.17 -9.45
C ARG A 45 -14.91 4.09 -8.45
N ARG A 46 -14.08 4.45 -7.51
CA ARG A 46 -13.77 3.64 -6.32
C ARG A 46 -14.71 4.10 -5.22
N ALA A 47 -15.29 3.17 -4.51
CA ALA A 47 -16.16 3.46 -3.39
C ALA A 47 -15.92 2.43 -2.29
N SER A 48 -16.14 2.83 -1.05
CA SER A 48 -16.24 1.96 0.11
C SER A 48 -17.20 2.62 1.07
N ASN A 49 -18.09 1.85 1.68
CA ASN A 49 -19.19 2.39 2.44
C ASN A 49 -19.31 1.74 3.82
N PHE A 50 -19.80 2.51 4.78
CA PHE A 50 -20.30 2.05 6.05
C PHE A 50 -21.78 2.43 6.17
N LEU A 51 -22.57 1.50 6.69
CA LEU A 51 -23.87 1.78 7.25
C LEU A 51 -23.94 1.11 8.61
N ILE A 52 -24.01 1.92 9.66
CA ILE A 52 -24.08 1.45 11.05
C ILE A 52 -25.38 1.95 11.65
N VAL A 53 -26.13 1.05 12.24
CA VAL A 53 -27.40 1.35 12.93
C VAL A 53 -27.22 1.00 14.39
N ASP A 54 -27.38 2.00 15.25
CA ASP A 54 -27.34 1.83 16.70
C ASP A 54 -28.52 0.98 17.21
N SER A 55 -28.29 0.24 18.29
CA SER A 55 -29.30 -0.63 18.90
C SER A 55 -30.61 0.07 19.22
N THR A 56 -30.56 1.35 19.61
CA THR A 56 -31.75 2.16 19.90
C THR A 56 -32.63 2.46 18.67
N LYS A 57 -32.11 2.22 17.47
CA LYS A 57 -32.79 2.38 16.17
C LYS A 57 -33.08 1.05 15.49
N SER A 58 -32.68 -0.05 16.09
CA SER A 58 -32.87 -1.41 15.59
C SER A 58 -34.10 -2.04 16.21
N VAL A 59 -34.84 -2.84 15.42
CA VAL A 59 -36.06 -3.54 15.91
C VAL A 59 -35.72 -4.57 17.00
N ASN A 60 -34.50 -5.11 17.00
CA ASN A 60 -34.08 -6.16 17.92
C ASN A 60 -33.14 -5.66 19.00
N ASP A 61 -33.08 -4.35 19.24
CA ASP A 61 -32.15 -3.72 20.20
C ASP A 61 -30.69 -4.17 20.02
N THR A 62 -30.29 -4.41 18.78
CA THR A 62 -28.98 -4.92 18.41
C THR A 62 -28.30 -3.94 17.45
N ASN A 63 -27.02 -3.64 17.67
CA ASN A 63 -26.22 -2.89 16.71
C ASN A 63 -26.09 -3.68 15.41
N MET A 64 -26.32 -3.03 14.29
CA MET A 64 -26.18 -3.62 12.97
C MET A 64 -25.24 -2.81 12.12
N ALA A 65 -24.41 -3.48 11.31
CA ALA A 65 -23.51 -2.83 10.40
C ALA A 65 -23.45 -3.57 9.05
N VAL A 66 -23.50 -2.81 7.97
CA VAL A 66 -23.09 -3.25 6.64
C VAL A 66 -21.87 -2.43 6.26
N MET A 67 -20.75 -3.10 6.20
CA MET A 67 -19.43 -2.46 6.04
C MET A 67 -18.64 -3.23 5.00
N GLY A 68 -17.86 -2.51 4.20
CA GLY A 68 -16.94 -3.16 3.30
C GLY A 68 -16.33 -2.24 2.24
N PRO A 69 -15.08 -2.48 1.90
CA PRO A 69 -14.47 -1.89 0.73
C PRO A 69 -15.11 -2.48 -0.53
N GLN A 70 -15.27 -1.63 -1.56
CA GLN A 70 -15.66 -2.05 -2.90
C GLN A 70 -14.38 -2.21 -3.71
N LEU A 71 -13.92 -3.45 -3.82
CA LEU A 71 -12.69 -3.82 -4.52
C LEU A 71 -13.01 -4.22 -5.97
N GLY A 72 -12.01 -4.14 -6.83
CA GLY A 72 -12.09 -4.72 -8.16
C GLY A 72 -12.10 -6.26 -8.10
N HIS A 73 -12.55 -6.89 -9.18
CA HIS A 73 -12.43 -8.33 -9.36
C HIS A 73 -11.04 -8.67 -9.90
N TYR A 74 -10.31 -9.51 -9.18
CA TYR A 74 -8.96 -9.92 -9.52
C TYR A 74 -8.85 -11.45 -9.48
N TYR A 75 -7.82 -11.97 -10.14
CA TYR A 75 -7.43 -13.35 -10.01
C TYR A 75 -5.90 -13.44 -9.88
N PRO A 76 -5.38 -13.93 -8.74
CA PRO A 76 -6.12 -14.29 -7.51
C PRO A 76 -6.75 -13.08 -6.82
N GLU A 77 -7.80 -13.31 -6.02
CA GLU A 77 -8.51 -12.27 -5.28
C GLU A 77 -7.61 -11.59 -4.24
N ILE A 78 -7.87 -10.29 -4.01
CA ILE A 78 -7.10 -9.49 -3.02
C ILE A 78 -7.39 -9.93 -1.60
N VAL A 79 -8.61 -10.35 -1.31
CA VAL A 79 -9.04 -10.78 0.01
C VAL A 79 -9.74 -12.13 -0.06
N MET A 80 -9.60 -12.91 1.01
CA MET A 80 -10.28 -14.19 1.19
C MET A 80 -11.12 -14.16 2.46
N GLN A 81 -12.31 -14.75 2.42
CA GLN A 81 -13.11 -14.92 3.61
C GLN A 81 -12.52 -16.03 4.48
N ILE A 82 -12.36 -15.77 5.78
CA ILE A 82 -11.90 -16.74 6.75
C ILE A 82 -12.72 -16.66 8.04
N HIS A 83 -12.77 -17.79 8.74
CA HIS A 83 -13.28 -17.92 10.09
C HIS A 83 -12.20 -18.59 10.95
N LEU A 84 -11.81 -17.93 12.02
CA LEU A 84 -10.82 -18.41 12.97
C LEU A 84 -11.55 -18.77 14.27
N SER A 85 -11.50 -20.05 14.64
CA SER A 85 -12.08 -20.53 15.88
C SER A 85 -11.04 -21.37 16.61
N ALA A 86 -10.58 -20.88 17.76
CA ALA A 86 -9.59 -21.51 18.61
C ALA A 86 -9.77 -21.03 20.06
N PRO A 87 -9.17 -21.68 21.07
CA PRO A 87 -9.20 -21.18 22.42
C PRO A 87 -8.71 -19.71 22.52
N GLY A 88 -9.62 -18.80 22.90
CA GLY A 88 -9.33 -17.37 23.01
C GLY A 88 -9.45 -16.57 21.71
N ILE A 89 -9.78 -17.20 20.56
CA ILE A 89 -9.97 -16.52 19.29
C ILE A 89 -11.28 -17.02 18.67
N GLU A 90 -12.20 -16.10 18.45
CA GLU A 90 -13.40 -16.31 17.66
C GLU A 90 -13.59 -15.09 16.76
N ALA A 91 -13.17 -15.20 15.51
CA ALA A 91 -13.16 -14.08 14.59
C ALA A 91 -13.50 -14.53 13.16
N GLN A 92 -14.31 -13.73 12.47
CA GLN A 92 -14.75 -13.98 11.10
C GLN A 92 -14.65 -12.72 10.25
N GLY A 93 -14.18 -12.84 9.02
CA GLY A 93 -14.07 -11.71 8.12
C GLY A 93 -13.25 -11.99 6.89
N ALA A 94 -12.54 -10.96 6.41
CA ALA A 94 -11.70 -11.05 5.25
C ALA A 94 -10.24 -10.75 5.61
N ALA A 95 -9.34 -11.61 5.12
CA ALA A 95 -7.89 -11.46 5.24
C ALA A 95 -7.26 -11.30 3.87
N VAL A 96 -6.09 -10.68 3.82
CA VAL A 96 -5.26 -10.61 2.62
C VAL A 96 -4.44 -11.91 2.52
N PRO A 97 -4.54 -12.68 1.42
CA PRO A 97 -3.75 -13.89 1.23
C PRO A 97 -2.25 -13.59 1.37
N GLY A 98 -1.55 -14.40 2.17
CA GLY A 98 -0.11 -14.26 2.40
C GLY A 98 0.30 -13.27 3.51
N LEU A 99 -0.63 -12.48 4.06
CA LEU A 99 -0.37 -11.57 5.19
C LEU A 99 -0.80 -12.17 6.53
N ALA A 100 -0.25 -13.32 6.92
CA ALA A 100 -0.71 -14.07 8.07
C ALA A 100 -2.24 -14.32 8.00
N MET A 101 -2.85 -14.90 9.01
CA MET A 101 -4.30 -15.15 8.99
C MET A 101 -5.09 -14.08 9.76
N TYR A 102 -4.52 -12.91 9.98
CA TYR A 102 -5.22 -11.83 10.65
C TYR A 102 -6.21 -11.13 9.72
N LEU A 103 -7.36 -10.77 10.26
CA LEU A 103 -8.44 -10.15 9.51
C LEU A 103 -8.13 -8.68 9.22
N LEU A 104 -8.22 -8.29 7.96
CA LEU A 104 -8.19 -6.90 7.55
C LEU A 104 -9.47 -6.16 8.00
N LEU A 105 -10.60 -6.83 7.84
CA LEU A 105 -11.92 -6.39 8.30
C LEU A 105 -12.73 -7.60 8.76
N GLY A 106 -13.58 -7.42 9.73
CA GLY A 106 -14.34 -8.53 10.26
C GLY A 106 -15.07 -8.25 11.56
N ARG A 107 -15.35 -9.30 12.27
CA ARG A 107 -15.95 -9.26 13.60
C ARG A 107 -15.36 -10.32 14.52
N THR A 108 -15.39 -10.04 15.79
CA THR A 108 -15.27 -11.01 16.88
C THR A 108 -16.66 -11.29 17.46
N THR A 109 -16.72 -11.89 18.65
CA THR A 109 -17.96 -12.01 19.43
C THR A 109 -18.50 -10.67 19.92
N ASP A 110 -17.61 -9.69 20.17
CA ASP A 110 -17.92 -8.49 20.92
C ASP A 110 -17.99 -7.23 20.07
N TYR A 111 -17.26 -7.20 18.93
CA TYR A 111 -17.19 -6.02 18.07
C TYR A 111 -16.95 -6.40 16.60
N ALA A 112 -17.18 -5.42 15.75
CA ALA A 112 -16.89 -5.52 14.32
C ALA A 112 -16.13 -4.28 13.85
N TRP A 113 -15.30 -4.46 12.81
CA TRP A 113 -14.58 -3.35 12.20
C TRP A 113 -14.48 -3.49 10.69
N SER A 114 -14.39 -2.37 10.03
CA SER A 114 -14.08 -2.28 8.62
C SER A 114 -13.36 -0.99 8.30
N LEU A 115 -12.97 -0.84 7.04
CA LEU A 115 -12.19 0.29 6.57
C LEU A 115 -12.68 0.82 5.23
N THR A 116 -12.39 2.11 4.99
CA THR A 116 -12.45 2.73 3.66
C THR A 116 -11.15 3.46 3.40
N SER A 117 -10.79 3.69 2.13
CA SER A 117 -9.61 4.51 1.81
C SER A 117 -9.82 5.95 2.26
N ALA A 118 -8.86 6.50 2.99
CA ALA A 118 -8.88 7.90 3.43
C ALA A 118 -8.17 8.84 2.46
N SER A 119 -7.36 8.31 1.55
CA SER A 119 -6.60 9.08 0.55
C SER A 119 -5.76 10.22 1.15
N GLN A 120 -5.24 10.02 2.37
CA GLN A 120 -4.33 10.97 2.99
C GLN A 120 -3.00 10.96 2.26
N ASP A 121 -2.38 12.12 2.17
CA ASP A 121 -1.06 12.27 1.61
C ASP A 121 0.00 11.76 2.59
N VAL A 122 0.62 10.65 2.25
CA VAL A 122 1.69 10.00 3.03
C VAL A 122 2.96 9.78 2.20
N ARG A 123 2.98 10.34 0.97
CA ARG A 123 4.07 10.14 0.02
C ARG A 123 4.39 11.44 -0.68
N ASP A 124 5.67 11.79 -0.62
CA ASP A 124 6.23 12.91 -1.36
C ASP A 124 7.17 12.42 -2.44
N VAL A 125 7.21 13.14 -3.55
CA VAL A 125 8.21 12.96 -4.60
C VAL A 125 9.12 14.17 -4.56
N PHE A 126 10.41 13.91 -4.34
CA PHE A 126 11.46 14.92 -4.37
C PHE A 126 12.14 14.92 -5.74
N VAL A 127 12.50 16.10 -6.16
CA VAL A 127 13.29 16.32 -7.37
C VAL A 127 14.72 16.59 -6.93
N GLU A 128 15.62 15.64 -7.20
CA GLU A 128 17.04 15.75 -6.89
C GLU A 128 17.76 16.26 -8.13
N GLU A 129 18.45 17.37 -8.00
CA GLU A 129 19.31 17.91 -9.05
C GLU A 129 20.54 17.01 -9.20
N LEU A 130 20.76 16.46 -10.40
CA LEU A 130 21.90 15.59 -10.65
C LEU A 130 23.19 16.40 -10.83
N CYS A 131 24.29 15.87 -10.34
CA CYS A 131 25.59 16.50 -10.43
C CYS A 131 26.70 15.46 -10.73
N THR A 132 27.91 15.98 -10.98
CA THR A 132 29.14 15.18 -11.17
C THR A 132 30.23 15.75 -10.30
N THR A 133 31.19 14.92 -9.92
CA THR A 133 32.36 15.35 -9.10
C THR A 133 33.61 15.66 -9.94
N ASP A 134 33.54 15.42 -11.25
CA ASP A 134 34.68 15.58 -12.19
C ASP A 134 34.51 16.78 -13.15
N GLU A 135 33.62 17.72 -12.81
CA GLU A 135 33.30 18.92 -13.61
C GLU A 135 32.69 18.62 -15.00
N SER A 136 32.31 17.37 -15.27
CA SER A 136 31.54 17.02 -16.49
C SER A 136 30.10 17.49 -16.37
N GLU A 137 29.43 17.67 -17.52
CA GLU A 137 28.01 17.99 -17.53
C GLU A 137 27.21 16.79 -16.98
N PRO A 138 26.31 17.02 -15.98
CA PRO A 138 25.50 15.95 -15.44
C PRO A 138 24.50 15.44 -16.49
N THR A 139 24.25 14.14 -16.45
CA THR A 139 23.29 13.46 -17.31
C THR A 139 22.26 12.73 -16.46
N ARG A 140 21.25 12.16 -17.11
CA ARG A 140 20.23 11.34 -16.41
C ARG A 140 20.79 10.03 -15.83
N ASP A 141 22.01 9.66 -16.20
CA ASP A 141 22.74 8.47 -15.72
C ASP A 141 23.77 8.83 -14.65
N SER A 142 23.86 10.10 -14.22
CA SER A 142 24.74 10.54 -13.14
C SER A 142 24.34 9.86 -11.82
N ASP A 143 25.33 9.47 -11.05
CA ASP A 143 25.18 8.71 -9.81
C ASP A 143 25.31 9.57 -8.53
N HIS A 144 25.37 10.89 -8.71
CA HIS A 144 25.43 11.89 -7.65
C HIS A 144 24.29 12.90 -7.78
N TYR A 145 23.91 13.51 -6.66
CA TYR A 145 22.92 14.56 -6.58
C TYR A 145 23.32 15.66 -5.61
N MET A 146 22.75 16.86 -5.79
CA MET A 146 23.00 18.01 -4.91
C MET A 146 22.14 17.89 -3.64
N PHE A 147 22.79 17.95 -2.49
CA PHE A 147 22.13 18.02 -1.19
C PHE A 147 22.85 19.01 -0.28
N GLU A 148 22.16 20.00 0.26
CA GLU A 148 22.70 21.07 1.13
C GLU A 148 23.91 21.79 0.55
N GLY A 149 24.01 21.89 -0.77
CA GLY A 149 25.11 22.54 -1.48
C GLY A 149 26.30 21.65 -1.80
N GLU A 150 26.24 20.38 -1.48
CA GLU A 150 27.26 19.38 -1.78
C GLU A 150 26.77 18.37 -2.83
N CYS A 151 27.68 17.94 -3.70
CA CYS A 151 27.41 16.88 -4.67
C CYS A 151 27.77 15.53 -4.04
N ILE A 152 26.76 14.77 -3.62
CA ILE A 152 26.92 13.51 -2.89
C ILE A 152 26.41 12.32 -3.69
N PRO A 153 26.98 11.12 -3.54
CA PRO A 153 26.55 9.94 -4.25
C PRO A 153 25.19 9.43 -3.75
N PHE A 154 24.41 8.82 -4.65
CA PHE A 154 23.28 8.00 -4.22
C PHE A 154 23.78 6.79 -3.44
N GLU A 155 23.10 6.49 -2.35
CA GLU A 155 23.32 5.23 -1.63
C GLU A 155 22.71 4.06 -2.42
N ILE A 156 23.40 2.95 -2.50
CA ILE A 156 22.89 1.76 -3.19
C ILE A 156 22.22 0.85 -2.18
N PHE A 157 20.90 0.79 -2.25
CA PHE A 157 20.10 -0.14 -1.45
C PHE A 157 19.94 -1.47 -2.18
N ASN A 158 20.37 -2.54 -1.54
CA ASN A 158 20.21 -3.91 -2.04
C ASN A 158 19.04 -4.58 -1.31
N ALA A 159 17.92 -4.75 -2.01
CA ALA A 159 16.73 -5.41 -1.50
C ALA A 159 16.76 -6.95 -1.65
N GLY A 160 17.89 -7.50 -2.06
CA GLY A 160 18.04 -8.93 -2.29
C GLY A 160 17.86 -9.33 -3.75
N THR A 161 17.29 -10.50 -3.98
CA THR A 161 17.15 -11.07 -5.33
C THR A 161 15.73 -11.62 -5.52
N LEU A 162 15.11 -11.28 -6.63
CA LEU A 162 13.81 -11.83 -7.03
C LEU A 162 13.99 -12.64 -8.33
N ASN A 163 13.68 -13.91 -8.30
CA ASN A 163 13.84 -14.83 -9.45
C ASN A 163 15.24 -14.78 -10.10
N GLY A 164 16.29 -14.67 -9.25
CA GLY A 164 17.68 -14.58 -9.73
C GLY A 164 18.12 -13.18 -10.20
N VAL A 165 17.23 -12.20 -10.21
CA VAL A 165 17.54 -10.80 -10.59
C VAL A 165 17.79 -9.99 -9.32
N PRO A 166 18.97 -9.33 -9.18
CA PRO A 166 19.24 -8.43 -8.07
C PRO A 166 18.27 -7.25 -8.07
N LEU A 167 17.69 -6.96 -6.90
CA LEU A 167 16.87 -5.78 -6.66
C LEU A 167 17.72 -4.69 -6.02
N ILE A 168 18.31 -3.86 -6.86
CA ILE A 168 19.22 -2.79 -6.46
C ILE A 168 18.60 -1.45 -6.82
N TYR A 169 18.51 -0.55 -5.85
CA TYR A 169 17.92 0.76 -6.03
C TYR A 169 18.86 1.85 -5.50
N PRO A 170 19.21 2.85 -6.34
CA PRO A 170 19.78 4.08 -5.83
C PRO A 170 18.78 4.80 -4.94
N GLN A 171 19.24 5.37 -3.84
CA GLN A 171 18.41 6.19 -2.96
C GLN A 171 19.13 7.47 -2.53
N SER A 172 18.38 8.55 -2.42
CA SER A 172 18.80 9.79 -1.79
C SER A 172 18.44 9.79 -0.30
N VAL A 173 18.74 10.85 0.39
CA VAL A 173 18.28 11.13 1.77
C VAL A 173 16.74 11.17 1.88
N HIS A 174 16.05 11.37 0.76
CA HIS A 174 14.60 11.40 0.71
C HIS A 174 13.97 10.03 0.39
N GLY A 175 14.76 9.06 -0.07
CA GLY A 175 14.31 7.69 -0.31
C GLY A 175 14.70 7.14 -1.68
N PRO A 176 14.11 6.00 -2.09
CA PRO A 176 14.48 5.32 -3.31
C PRO A 176 14.17 6.16 -4.56
N MET A 177 15.10 6.09 -5.51
CA MET A 177 14.90 6.66 -6.85
C MET A 177 13.83 5.88 -7.60
N ILE A 178 12.86 6.58 -8.15
CA ILE A 178 11.76 6.02 -8.94
C ILE A 178 11.89 6.32 -10.42
N GLY A 179 12.84 7.15 -10.81
CA GLY A 179 13.13 7.48 -12.20
C GLY A 179 13.99 8.73 -12.33
N THR A 180 14.31 9.09 -13.56
CA THR A 180 15.02 10.33 -13.91
C THR A 180 14.21 11.11 -14.95
N ALA A 181 14.39 12.41 -14.97
CA ALA A 181 13.71 13.32 -15.90
C ALA A 181 14.63 14.46 -16.33
N THR A 182 14.13 15.33 -17.18
CA THR A 182 14.76 16.64 -17.46
C THR A 182 13.78 17.73 -17.04
N SER A 183 14.21 18.61 -16.17
CA SER A 183 13.44 19.76 -15.69
C SER A 183 14.20 21.04 -16.02
N ASN A 184 13.56 21.97 -16.76
CA ASN A 184 14.19 23.21 -17.21
C ASN A 184 15.55 23.04 -17.94
N GLY A 185 15.67 21.95 -18.71
CA GLY A 185 16.90 21.62 -19.40
C GLY A 185 17.96 20.89 -18.54
N MET A 186 17.73 20.71 -17.26
CA MET A 186 18.64 20.07 -16.31
C MET A 186 18.21 18.61 -16.03
N PRO A 187 19.15 17.66 -15.97
CA PRO A 187 18.82 16.30 -15.57
C PRO A 187 18.54 16.23 -14.07
N VAL A 188 17.47 15.53 -13.72
CA VAL A 188 17.02 15.35 -12.34
C VAL A 188 16.70 13.89 -12.06
N ALA A 189 16.88 13.44 -10.82
CA ALA A 189 16.30 12.21 -10.33
C ALA A 189 15.02 12.51 -9.55
N LEU A 190 14.08 11.57 -9.61
CA LEU A 190 12.85 11.59 -8.84
C LEU A 190 12.98 10.54 -7.74
N THR A 191 12.90 10.96 -6.49
CA THR A 191 12.96 10.06 -5.34
C THR A 191 11.66 10.13 -4.56
N ARG A 192 11.32 9.05 -3.87
CA ARG A 192 10.04 8.95 -3.16
C ARG A 192 10.25 8.76 -1.67
N LYS A 193 9.70 9.67 -0.88
CA LYS A 193 9.62 9.54 0.58
C LYS A 193 8.24 9.08 1.01
N ARG A 194 8.18 8.19 1.98
CA ARG A 194 6.94 7.75 2.63
C ARG A 194 7.06 8.03 4.13
N SER A 195 6.12 8.80 4.68
CA SER A 195 6.11 9.16 6.11
C SER A 195 5.97 7.95 7.04
N THR A 196 5.48 6.82 6.51
CA THR A 196 5.30 5.56 7.25
C THR A 196 6.40 4.53 6.96
N PHE A 197 7.49 4.93 6.31
CA PHE A 197 8.61 4.03 6.00
C PHE A 197 9.19 3.40 7.28
N GLY A 198 9.49 2.10 7.21
CA GLY A 198 10.02 1.33 8.35
C GLY A 198 8.98 0.92 9.40
N ARG A 199 7.69 1.30 9.24
CA ARG A 199 6.62 0.97 10.18
C ARG A 199 5.71 -0.16 9.72
N ASP A 200 6.03 -0.83 8.62
CA ASP A 200 5.16 -1.84 7.99
C ASP A 200 4.83 -3.02 8.91
N GLY A 201 5.77 -3.44 9.78
CA GLY A 201 5.53 -4.49 10.75
C GLY A 201 4.45 -4.16 11.80
N LEU A 202 4.20 -2.88 12.07
CA LEU A 202 3.15 -2.45 13.00
C LEU A 202 1.74 -2.73 12.47
N ASN A 203 1.57 -2.82 11.13
CA ASN A 203 0.30 -3.22 10.53
C ASN A 203 -0.13 -4.62 10.99
N LEU A 204 0.81 -5.56 11.04
CA LEU A 204 0.53 -6.93 11.49
C LEU A 204 0.18 -6.96 12.99
N ALA A 205 0.88 -6.17 13.82
CA ALA A 205 0.57 -6.05 15.23
C ALA A 205 -0.84 -5.47 15.47
N ALA A 206 -1.25 -4.51 14.65
CA ALA A 206 -2.60 -3.95 14.72
C ALA A 206 -3.66 -4.98 14.32
N LEU A 207 -3.47 -5.67 13.18
CA LEU A 207 -4.40 -6.72 12.72
C LEU A 207 -4.50 -7.86 13.73
N LYS A 208 -3.38 -8.24 14.36
CA LYS A 208 -3.36 -9.22 15.43
C LYS A 208 -4.27 -8.80 16.58
N ALA A 209 -4.06 -7.62 17.13
CA ALA A 209 -4.86 -7.10 18.25
C ALA A 209 -6.36 -7.02 17.92
N MET A 210 -6.70 -6.59 16.69
CA MET A 210 -8.08 -6.54 16.22
C MET A 210 -8.70 -7.94 16.07
N THR A 211 -7.93 -8.93 15.61
CA THR A 211 -8.42 -10.30 15.35
C THR A 211 -8.53 -11.11 16.62
N GLU A 212 -7.58 -10.96 17.55
CA GLU A 212 -7.52 -11.75 18.79
C GLU A 212 -8.35 -11.18 19.94
N GLY A 213 -9.17 -10.17 19.70
CA GLY A 213 -10.09 -9.64 20.70
C GLY A 213 -9.49 -8.58 21.63
N GLU A 214 -8.23 -8.21 21.45
CA GLU A 214 -7.56 -7.20 22.28
C GLU A 214 -8.15 -5.79 22.09
N ALA A 215 -8.67 -5.48 20.90
CA ALA A 215 -9.27 -4.19 20.55
C ALA A 215 -10.75 -4.07 21.00
N SER A 216 -11.07 -4.52 22.19
CA SER A 216 -12.44 -4.70 22.73
C SER A 216 -13.12 -3.41 23.21
N THR A 217 -12.44 -2.27 23.18
CA THR A 217 -13.03 -0.94 23.46
C THR A 217 -12.64 0.04 22.35
N PRO A 218 -13.40 1.15 22.16
CA PRO A 218 -13.04 2.17 21.18
C PRO A 218 -11.60 2.67 21.34
N GLU A 219 -11.14 2.89 22.57
CA GLU A 219 -9.79 3.38 22.85
C GLU A 219 -8.72 2.38 22.41
N LYS A 220 -8.88 1.10 22.77
CA LYS A 220 -7.96 0.02 22.36
C LYS A 220 -7.98 -0.22 20.86
N PHE A 221 -9.16 -0.08 20.24
CA PHE A 221 -9.29 -0.15 18.79
C PHE A 221 -8.48 0.99 18.14
N TRP A 222 -8.61 2.23 18.62
CA TRP A 222 -7.86 3.36 18.09
C TRP A 222 -6.35 3.25 18.31
N GLU A 223 -5.92 2.71 19.47
CA GLU A 223 -4.49 2.39 19.66
C GLU A 223 -3.97 1.43 18.60
N SER A 224 -4.77 0.44 18.21
CA SER A 224 -4.41 -0.51 17.18
C SER A 224 -4.46 0.14 15.79
N ALA A 225 -5.51 0.87 15.47
CA ALA A 225 -5.68 1.55 14.19
C ALA A 225 -4.57 2.57 13.91
N ASN A 226 -4.08 3.28 14.93
CA ASN A 226 -3.00 4.25 14.82
C ASN A 226 -1.62 3.63 14.50
N LYS A 227 -1.49 2.32 14.59
CA LYS A 227 -0.27 1.60 14.19
C LYS A 227 -0.18 1.42 12.68
N PHE A 228 -1.30 1.56 11.96
CA PHE A 228 -1.30 1.36 10.50
C PHE A 228 -0.49 2.41 9.75
N GLY A 229 0.31 1.93 8.82
CA GLY A 229 1.02 2.75 7.86
C GLY A 229 0.22 3.07 6.60
N PHE A 230 -1.05 2.67 6.54
CA PHE A 230 -1.99 2.95 5.44
C PHE A 230 -3.03 3.97 5.86
N THR A 231 -3.59 4.67 4.87
CA THR A 231 -4.58 5.73 5.10
C THR A 231 -5.99 5.16 5.02
N PHE A 232 -6.56 4.88 6.18
CA PHE A 232 -7.90 4.33 6.28
C PHE A 232 -8.81 5.20 7.14
N ASN A 233 -10.08 5.28 6.74
CA ASN A 233 -11.16 5.63 7.64
C ASN A 233 -11.68 4.31 8.25
N TRP A 234 -11.83 4.29 9.55
CA TRP A 234 -12.23 3.10 10.27
C TRP A 234 -13.68 3.20 10.73
N GLY A 235 -14.42 2.09 10.55
CA GLY A 235 -15.69 1.84 11.22
C GLY A 235 -15.49 0.78 12.30
N TYR A 236 -16.00 1.09 13.51
CA TYR A 236 -15.91 0.20 14.67
C TYR A 236 -17.24 0.23 15.43
#